data_a77617378298238dd6ce8d078b112caf
#
_entry.id   a77617378298238dd6ce8d078b112caf
#
_cell.length_a   1.000
_cell.length_b   1.000
_cell.length_c   1.000
_cell.angle_alpha   90.00
_cell.angle_beta   90.00
_cell.angle_gamma   90.00
#
_symmetry.space_group_name_H-M   'P 1'
#
loop_
_entity.id
_entity.type
_entity.pdbx_description
1 polymer ?
#
loop_
_entity_poly.entity_id
_entity_poly.type
_entity_poly.pdbx_seq_one_letter_code
_entity_poly.pdbx_strand_id
1 'polypeptide(L)'
;MNFSSLSEIASYIVSEGKGILAADESNPTCTKRFDSIGVESTEEKRRDYRELLFRSEGMKGNIGGVILFDETIRQKASDGTALVDIITTQGSLPGIKVDKGLQPMGTKEETLTQGLEGLDERLKEYFELGAKFTKWRAVINIGEDVPSSEAIAANMEALADYAKIVQNNN
;
A
#
# COMPACT_ATOMS: atom_id res chain seq x y z
N MET A 1 17.30 -5.63 -8.54
CA MET A 1 16.58 -6.75 -9.21
C MET A 1 15.93 -6.19 -10.46
N ASN A 2 16.11 -6.87 -11.59
CA ASN A 2 15.50 -6.47 -12.86
C ASN A 2 14.41 -7.48 -13.20
N PHE A 3 13.19 -7.01 -13.42
CA PHE A 3 12.05 -7.80 -13.85
C PHE A 3 11.68 -7.38 -15.27
N SER A 4 11.32 -8.33 -16.12
CA SER A 4 10.97 -8.10 -17.51
C SER A 4 9.46 -7.99 -17.73
N SER A 5 8.66 -8.35 -16.73
CA SER A 5 7.19 -8.34 -16.81
C SER A 5 6.52 -8.15 -15.43
N LEU A 6 5.26 -7.70 -15.46
CA LEU A 6 4.42 -7.61 -14.26
C LEU A 6 4.18 -8.99 -13.62
N SER A 7 4.11 -10.05 -14.42
CA SER A 7 3.96 -11.42 -13.94
C SER A 7 5.16 -11.88 -13.11
N GLU A 8 6.38 -11.50 -13.49
CA GLU A 8 7.57 -11.81 -12.69
C GLU A 8 7.57 -11.09 -11.36
N ILE A 9 7.16 -9.82 -11.31
CA ILE A 9 6.99 -9.07 -10.06
C ILE A 9 5.96 -9.75 -9.17
N ALA A 10 4.77 -10.07 -9.71
CA ALA A 10 3.71 -10.72 -8.96
C ALA A 10 4.14 -12.08 -8.40
N SER A 11 4.85 -12.88 -9.20
CA SER A 11 5.37 -14.19 -8.77
C SER A 11 6.47 -14.04 -7.71
N TYR A 12 7.31 -13.03 -7.82
CA TYR A 12 8.40 -12.79 -6.88
C TYR A 12 7.91 -12.44 -5.48
N ILE A 13 6.94 -11.51 -5.37
CA ILE A 13 6.46 -11.02 -4.07
C ILE A 13 5.76 -12.09 -3.22
N VAL A 14 5.27 -13.16 -3.84
CA VAL A 14 4.59 -14.29 -3.19
C VAL A 14 5.29 -15.64 -3.48
N SER A 15 6.57 -15.62 -3.85
CA SER A 15 7.33 -16.84 -4.07
C SER A 15 7.43 -17.67 -2.79
N GLU A 16 7.79 -18.95 -2.92
CA GLU A 16 7.83 -19.90 -1.80
C GLU A 16 8.57 -19.33 -0.59
N GLY A 17 7.93 -19.40 0.58
CA GLY A 17 8.45 -18.88 1.84
C GLY A 17 8.31 -17.37 2.04
N LYS A 18 7.76 -16.64 1.05
CA LYS A 18 7.63 -15.17 1.14
C LYS A 18 6.18 -14.73 1.30
N GLY A 19 5.99 -13.67 2.07
CA GLY A 19 4.74 -12.95 2.22
C GLY A 19 4.87 -11.47 1.87
N ILE A 20 3.74 -10.74 1.98
CA ILE A 20 3.69 -9.28 1.81
C ILE A 20 3.50 -8.64 3.17
N LEU A 21 4.40 -7.72 3.54
CA LEU A 21 4.26 -6.91 4.73
C LEU A 21 3.38 -5.69 4.43
N ALA A 22 2.25 -5.56 5.11
CA ALA A 22 1.44 -4.35 5.08
C ALA A 22 1.99 -3.34 6.11
N ALA A 23 2.68 -2.30 5.63
CA ALA A 23 3.19 -1.17 6.41
C ALA A 23 2.60 0.16 5.90
N ASP A 24 1.35 0.09 5.41
CA ASP A 24 0.63 1.16 4.72
C ASP A 24 -0.37 1.91 5.60
N GLU A 25 -0.25 1.80 6.92
CA GLU A 25 -1.12 2.53 7.84
C GLU A 25 -1.04 4.03 7.58
N SER A 26 -2.21 4.64 7.41
CA SER A 26 -2.32 6.11 7.34
C SER A 26 -1.93 6.76 8.67
N ASN A 27 -1.61 8.06 8.64
CA ASN A 27 -1.25 8.78 9.86
C ASN A 27 -2.31 8.65 10.97
N PRO A 28 -3.64 8.77 10.72
CA PRO A 28 -4.65 8.51 11.75
C PRO A 28 -4.62 7.08 12.30
N THR A 29 -4.29 6.10 11.47
CA THR A 29 -4.18 4.70 11.93
C THR A 29 -2.96 4.50 12.82
N CYS A 30 -1.81 5.09 12.44
CA CYS A 30 -0.62 5.09 13.30
C CYS A 30 -0.90 5.80 14.62
N THR A 31 -1.57 6.95 14.61
CA THR A 31 -1.94 7.69 15.81
C THR A 31 -2.74 6.81 16.77
N LYS A 32 -3.78 6.13 16.30
CA LYS A 32 -4.57 5.22 17.15
C LYS A 32 -3.73 4.10 17.77
N ARG A 33 -2.75 3.57 17.04
CA ARG A 33 -1.83 2.53 17.58
C ARG A 33 -0.89 3.11 18.60
N PHE A 34 -0.32 4.28 18.34
CA PHE A 34 0.63 4.94 19.25
C PHE A 34 -0.06 5.43 20.53
N ASP A 35 -1.27 5.96 20.44
CA ASP A 35 -2.08 6.36 21.59
C ASP A 35 -2.33 5.19 22.55
N SER A 36 -2.54 3.98 22.02
CA SER A 36 -2.77 2.78 22.85
C SER A 36 -1.57 2.38 23.72
N ILE A 37 -0.39 2.90 23.42
CA ILE A 37 0.86 2.66 24.16
C ILE A 37 1.47 3.96 24.72
N GLY A 38 0.70 5.06 24.73
CA GLY A 38 1.12 6.35 25.27
C GLY A 38 2.23 7.05 24.48
N VAL A 39 2.36 6.79 23.17
CA VAL A 39 3.36 7.40 22.29
C VAL A 39 2.70 8.43 21.40
N GLU A 40 3.25 9.66 21.37
CA GLU A 40 2.79 10.70 20.47
C GLU A 40 3.11 10.34 19.00
N SER A 41 2.15 10.55 18.08
CA SER A 41 2.31 10.25 16.66
C SER A 41 2.92 11.43 15.89
N THR A 42 4.22 11.61 16.04
CA THR A 42 5.00 12.54 15.20
C THR A 42 5.45 11.85 13.90
N GLU A 43 5.83 12.65 12.89
CA GLU A 43 6.41 12.12 11.65
C GLU A 43 7.66 11.28 11.94
N GLU A 44 8.55 11.77 12.82
CA GLU A 44 9.75 11.08 13.22
C GLU A 44 9.45 9.69 13.83
N LYS A 45 8.50 9.61 14.77
CA LYS A 45 8.13 8.34 15.40
C LYS A 45 7.43 7.37 14.44
N ARG A 46 6.67 7.89 13.47
CA ARG A 46 6.12 7.05 12.40
C ARG A 46 7.21 6.52 11.49
N ARG A 47 8.22 7.34 11.16
CA ARG A 47 9.43 6.90 10.45
C ARG A 47 10.18 5.82 11.24
N ASP A 48 10.46 6.05 12.51
CA ASP A 48 11.20 5.11 13.38
C ASP A 48 10.48 3.77 13.49
N TYR A 49 9.14 3.79 13.60
CA TYR A 49 8.31 2.59 13.57
C TYR A 49 8.48 1.81 12.25
N ARG A 50 8.51 2.49 11.11
CA ARG A 50 8.75 1.87 9.80
C ARG A 50 10.18 1.35 9.67
N GLU A 51 11.17 2.14 10.07
CA GLU A 51 12.57 1.77 10.04
C GLU A 51 12.84 0.51 10.88
N LEU A 52 12.25 0.41 12.08
CA LEU A 52 12.33 -0.78 12.94
C LEU A 52 11.86 -2.04 12.21
N LEU A 53 10.72 -1.96 11.51
CA LEU A 53 10.19 -3.09 10.74
C LEU A 53 11.12 -3.46 9.58
N PHE A 54 11.56 -2.48 8.80
CA PHE A 54 12.33 -2.71 7.56
C PHE A 54 13.77 -3.16 7.82
N ARG A 55 14.33 -2.85 8.98
CA ARG A 55 15.65 -3.33 9.41
C ARG A 55 15.62 -4.66 10.19
N SER A 56 14.43 -5.20 10.43
CA SER A 56 14.31 -6.48 11.12
C SER A 56 14.96 -7.61 10.33
N GLU A 57 15.73 -8.47 11.00
CA GLU A 57 16.32 -9.67 10.39
C GLU A 57 15.27 -10.62 9.79
N GLY A 58 14.05 -10.62 10.35
CA GLY A 58 12.93 -11.38 9.83
C GLY A 58 12.43 -10.94 8.46
N MET A 59 12.83 -9.78 7.97
CA MET A 59 12.51 -9.32 6.60
C MET A 59 13.18 -10.19 5.53
N LYS A 60 14.49 -10.45 5.72
CA LYS A 60 15.32 -11.12 4.72
C LYS A 60 14.85 -12.56 4.50
N GLY A 61 14.51 -12.86 3.26
CA GLY A 61 14.07 -14.19 2.85
C GLY A 61 12.59 -14.50 3.11
N ASN A 62 11.90 -13.78 4.02
CA ASN A 62 10.51 -14.04 4.37
C ASN A 62 9.52 -13.01 3.79
N ILE A 63 10.00 -11.82 3.43
CA ILE A 63 9.15 -10.77 2.85
C ILE A 63 9.55 -10.52 1.40
N GLY A 64 8.61 -10.74 0.48
CA GLY A 64 8.77 -10.49 -0.94
C GLY A 64 8.40 -9.07 -1.34
N GLY A 65 7.41 -8.46 -0.67
CA GLY A 65 6.95 -7.11 -0.92
C GLY A 65 6.53 -6.37 0.34
N VAL A 66 6.66 -5.05 0.34
CA VAL A 66 6.24 -4.18 1.44
C VAL A 66 5.30 -3.10 0.90
N ILE A 67 4.06 -3.05 1.39
CA ILE A 67 3.12 -1.98 1.02
C ILE A 67 3.41 -0.76 1.89
N LEU A 68 3.69 0.37 1.26
CA LEU A 68 4.01 1.64 1.92
C LEU A 68 2.83 2.62 1.86
N PHE A 69 2.83 3.56 2.81
CA PHE A 69 2.02 4.76 2.76
C PHE A 69 2.78 5.89 2.05
N ASP A 70 2.08 6.89 1.50
CA ASP A 70 2.69 8.00 0.74
C ASP A 70 3.78 8.76 1.53
N GLU A 71 3.56 9.04 2.82
CA GLU A 71 4.57 9.64 3.68
C GLU A 71 5.84 8.77 3.73
N THR A 72 5.66 7.47 3.91
CA THR A 72 6.76 6.53 4.17
C THR A 72 7.67 6.31 2.97
N ILE A 73 7.12 6.25 1.75
CA ILE A 73 7.92 6.06 0.53
C ILE A 73 8.89 7.22 0.28
N ARG A 74 8.59 8.40 0.84
CA ARG A 74 9.39 9.63 0.71
C ARG A 74 10.40 9.81 1.84
N GLN A 75 10.29 9.04 2.92
CA GLN A 75 11.08 9.21 4.13
C GLN A 75 12.45 8.55 4.03
N LYS A 76 13.37 9.11 4.81
CA LYS A 76 14.70 8.55 5.06
C LYS A 76 14.79 8.08 6.50
N ALA A 77 15.52 7.01 6.71
CA ALA A 77 15.88 6.49 8.02
C ALA A 77 16.73 7.49 8.83
N SER A 78 16.96 7.17 10.09
CA SER A 78 17.76 8.00 11.02
C SER A 78 19.20 8.25 10.55
N ASP A 79 19.74 7.35 9.75
CA ASP A 79 21.08 7.46 9.13
C ASP A 79 21.09 8.15 7.75
N GLY A 80 19.93 8.64 7.28
CA GLY A 80 19.77 9.30 5.99
C GLY A 80 19.52 8.36 4.81
N THR A 81 19.52 7.03 5.00
CA THR A 81 19.21 6.06 3.95
C THR A 81 17.71 6.10 3.62
N ALA A 82 17.34 6.13 2.34
CA ALA A 82 15.92 6.07 1.97
C ALA A 82 15.28 4.76 2.46
N LEU A 83 14.06 4.83 3.01
CA LEU A 83 13.38 3.62 3.51
C LEU A 83 13.15 2.58 2.41
N VAL A 84 12.94 3.02 1.17
CA VAL A 84 12.84 2.13 -0.01
C VAL A 84 14.14 1.38 -0.30
N ASP A 85 15.31 2.00 -0.06
CA ASP A 85 16.61 1.36 -0.25
C ASP A 85 16.86 0.29 0.82
N ILE A 86 16.43 0.54 2.07
CA ILE A 86 16.49 -0.45 3.14
C ILE A 86 15.68 -1.69 2.75
N ILE A 87 14.42 -1.51 2.32
CA ILE A 87 13.54 -2.59 1.85
C ILE A 87 14.19 -3.38 0.72
N THR A 88 14.73 -2.70 -0.29
CA THR A 88 15.34 -3.32 -1.46
C THR A 88 16.61 -4.11 -1.09
N THR A 89 17.40 -3.59 -0.14
CA THR A 89 18.61 -4.27 0.36
C THR A 89 18.27 -5.57 1.10
N GLN A 90 17.10 -5.65 1.74
CA GLN A 90 16.60 -6.89 2.36
C GLN A 90 16.08 -7.92 1.35
N GLY A 91 16.03 -7.57 0.06
CA GLY A 91 15.49 -8.43 -0.99
C GLY A 91 13.98 -8.37 -1.12
N SER A 92 13.34 -7.32 -0.61
CA SER A 92 11.90 -7.07 -0.76
C SER A 92 11.63 -5.99 -1.79
N LEU A 93 10.45 -6.02 -2.43
CA LEU A 93 10.03 -4.98 -3.36
C LEU A 93 9.16 -3.93 -2.65
N PRO A 94 9.47 -2.63 -2.80
CA PRO A 94 8.57 -1.58 -2.33
C PRO A 94 7.27 -1.58 -3.15
N GLY A 95 6.15 -1.48 -2.47
CA GLY A 95 4.82 -1.26 -3.04
C GLY A 95 4.17 -0.05 -2.40
N ILE A 96 3.08 0.43 -2.97
CA ILE A 96 2.42 1.66 -2.54
C ILE A 96 0.90 1.53 -2.46
N LYS A 97 0.32 1.98 -1.35
CA LYS A 97 -1.12 2.18 -1.20
C LYS A 97 -1.55 3.41 -2.00
N VAL A 98 -2.42 3.23 -2.98
CA VAL A 98 -2.83 4.31 -3.90
C VAL A 98 -4.28 4.76 -3.70
N ASP A 99 -5.10 4.02 -2.95
CA ASP A 99 -6.45 4.46 -2.60
C ASP A 99 -6.44 5.68 -1.67
N LYS A 100 -7.45 6.55 -1.81
CA LYS A 100 -7.65 7.79 -1.03
C LYS A 100 -8.82 7.71 -0.04
N GLY A 101 -9.15 6.51 0.42
CA GLY A 101 -10.24 6.30 1.38
C GLY A 101 -11.56 5.95 0.73
N LEU A 102 -12.62 5.99 1.53
CA LEU A 102 -13.95 5.52 1.18
C LEU A 102 -14.95 6.68 1.14
N GLN A 103 -15.86 6.64 0.18
CA GLN A 103 -17.01 7.53 0.10
C GLN A 103 -18.29 6.71 0.27
N PRO A 104 -19.26 7.14 1.12
CA PRO A 104 -20.55 6.48 1.25
C PRO A 104 -21.33 6.43 -0.07
N MET A 105 -22.06 5.35 -0.29
CA MET A 105 -22.97 5.15 -1.42
C MET A 105 -24.41 5.05 -0.91
N GLY A 106 -25.26 5.97 -1.34
CA GLY A 106 -26.70 5.93 -1.01
C GLY A 106 -26.98 6.03 0.50
N THR A 107 -28.05 5.34 0.96
CA THR A 107 -28.53 5.34 2.34
C THR A 107 -28.05 4.14 3.16
N LYS A 108 -27.38 3.17 2.54
CA LYS A 108 -26.86 1.95 3.17
C LYS A 108 -25.42 2.16 3.61
N GLU A 109 -24.91 1.28 4.46
CA GLU A 109 -23.50 1.23 4.87
C GLU A 109 -22.57 0.69 3.75
N GLU A 110 -22.82 1.15 2.53
CA GLU A 110 -22.03 0.77 1.36
C GLU A 110 -21.08 1.89 0.99
N THR A 111 -19.92 1.53 0.46
CA THR A 111 -18.87 2.51 0.15
C THR A 111 -18.24 2.23 -1.21
N LEU A 112 -17.75 3.32 -1.82
CA LEU A 112 -16.89 3.27 -3.01
C LEU A 112 -15.53 3.85 -2.68
N THR A 113 -14.48 3.14 -3.07
CA THR A 113 -13.11 3.57 -2.85
C THR A 113 -12.75 4.69 -3.81
N GLN A 114 -12.11 5.73 -3.26
CA GLN A 114 -11.66 6.91 -3.99
C GLN A 114 -10.17 6.79 -4.34
N GLY A 115 -9.72 7.55 -5.36
CA GLY A 115 -8.30 7.67 -5.68
C GLY A 115 -7.93 7.41 -7.14
N LEU A 116 -8.91 7.25 -8.05
CA LEU A 116 -8.65 7.10 -9.48
C LEU A 116 -8.23 8.43 -10.13
N GLU A 117 -8.80 9.55 -9.65
CA GLU A 117 -8.44 10.87 -10.15
C GLU A 117 -6.97 11.17 -9.90
N GLY A 118 -6.24 11.57 -10.94
CA GLY A 118 -4.79 11.85 -10.91
C GLY A 118 -3.93 10.64 -10.53
N LEU A 119 -4.44 9.41 -10.70
CA LEU A 119 -3.69 8.21 -10.36
C LEU A 119 -2.50 8.00 -11.30
N ASP A 120 -2.66 8.28 -12.59
CA ASP A 120 -1.60 8.12 -13.59
C ASP A 120 -0.34 8.95 -13.24
N GLU A 121 -0.53 10.22 -12.89
CA GLU A 121 0.56 11.11 -12.50
C GLU A 121 1.24 10.65 -11.20
N ARG A 122 0.45 10.21 -10.22
CA ARG A 122 0.98 9.69 -8.96
C ARG A 122 1.77 8.40 -9.14
N LEU A 123 1.35 7.54 -10.06
CA LEU A 123 2.07 6.29 -10.36
C LEU A 123 3.45 6.55 -10.95
N LYS A 124 3.59 7.52 -11.83
CA LYS A 124 4.89 7.93 -12.38
C LYS A 124 5.84 8.38 -11.28
N GLU A 125 5.36 9.22 -10.37
CA GLU A 125 6.14 9.68 -9.23
C GLU A 125 6.53 8.50 -8.30
N TYR A 126 5.58 7.63 -7.97
CA TYR A 126 5.86 6.46 -7.11
C TYR A 126 6.84 5.48 -7.76
N PHE A 127 6.75 5.32 -9.07
CA PHE A 127 7.72 4.50 -9.82
C PHE A 127 9.14 5.06 -9.72
N GLU A 128 9.32 6.38 -9.87
CA GLU A 128 10.59 7.07 -9.68
C GLU A 128 11.12 6.94 -8.25
N LEU A 129 10.23 6.92 -7.25
CA LEU A 129 10.57 6.68 -5.85
C LEU A 129 10.90 5.21 -5.54
N GLY A 130 10.76 4.30 -6.52
CA GLY A 130 11.15 2.91 -6.39
C GLY A 130 10.02 1.90 -6.18
N ALA A 131 8.75 2.32 -6.18
CA ALA A 131 7.61 1.40 -6.10
C ALA A 131 7.57 0.44 -7.29
N LYS A 132 7.23 -0.83 -7.03
CA LYS A 132 7.16 -1.91 -8.04
C LYS A 132 5.78 -2.54 -8.14
N PHE A 133 4.91 -2.30 -7.18
CA PHE A 133 3.52 -2.75 -7.19
C PHE A 133 2.63 -1.79 -6.41
N THR A 134 1.34 -1.90 -6.60
CA THR A 134 0.35 -1.06 -5.93
C THR A 134 -0.62 -1.90 -5.10
N LYS A 135 -1.22 -1.26 -4.10
CA LYS A 135 -2.33 -1.84 -3.34
C LYS A 135 -3.52 -0.89 -3.36
N TRP A 136 -4.67 -1.46 -3.71
CA TRP A 136 -5.98 -0.81 -3.65
C TRP A 136 -6.89 -1.56 -2.68
N ARG A 137 -7.64 -0.84 -1.87
CA ARG A 137 -8.61 -1.44 -0.96
C ARG A 137 -10.02 -1.12 -1.39
N ALA A 138 -10.76 -2.08 -1.93
CA ALA A 138 -12.21 -2.04 -2.00
C ALA A 138 -12.81 -2.62 -0.72
N VAL A 139 -13.93 -2.05 -0.25
CA VAL A 139 -14.64 -2.53 0.94
C VAL A 139 -16.06 -2.86 0.55
N ILE A 140 -16.45 -4.10 0.76
CA ILE A 140 -17.80 -4.61 0.53
C ILE A 140 -18.34 -5.12 1.86
N ASN A 141 -19.36 -4.47 2.39
CA ASN A 141 -20.07 -4.94 3.57
C ASN A 141 -21.03 -6.07 3.17
N ILE A 142 -21.04 -7.13 3.97
CA ILE A 142 -21.89 -8.30 3.76
C ILE A 142 -22.88 -8.39 4.90
N GLY A 143 -24.17 -8.41 4.58
CA GLY A 143 -25.25 -8.48 5.57
C GLY A 143 -26.59 -8.73 4.91
N GLU A 144 -27.69 -8.49 5.67
CA GLU A 144 -29.04 -8.51 5.14
C GLU A 144 -29.21 -7.31 4.19
N ASP A 145 -29.62 -7.53 2.94
CA ASP A 145 -29.76 -6.53 1.87
C ASP A 145 -28.46 -5.81 1.43
N VAL A 146 -27.30 -6.24 1.85
CA VAL A 146 -25.99 -5.70 1.41
C VAL A 146 -25.01 -6.85 1.10
N PRO A 147 -24.18 -6.71 0.03
CA PRO A 147 -24.09 -5.56 -0.87
C PRO A 147 -25.24 -5.50 -1.87
N SER A 148 -25.64 -4.30 -2.25
CA SER A 148 -26.57 -4.08 -3.39
C SER A 148 -25.88 -4.39 -4.71
N SER A 149 -26.66 -4.68 -5.76
CA SER A 149 -26.12 -4.84 -7.12
C SER A 149 -25.41 -3.57 -7.63
N GLU A 150 -25.86 -2.41 -7.22
CA GLU A 150 -25.26 -1.12 -7.56
C GLU A 150 -23.88 -0.96 -6.92
N ALA A 151 -23.74 -1.31 -5.64
CA ALA A 151 -22.46 -1.25 -4.94
C ALA A 151 -21.44 -2.25 -5.50
N ILE A 152 -21.89 -3.45 -5.86
CA ILE A 152 -21.03 -4.45 -6.53
C ILE A 152 -20.57 -3.89 -7.88
N ALA A 153 -21.47 -3.41 -8.73
CA ALA A 153 -21.15 -2.91 -10.05
C ALA A 153 -20.15 -1.74 -9.98
N ALA A 154 -20.41 -0.74 -9.13
CA ALA A 154 -19.54 0.42 -8.97
C ALA A 154 -18.13 0.05 -8.46
N ASN A 155 -18.03 -0.87 -7.51
CA ASN A 155 -16.72 -1.34 -7.01
C ASN A 155 -15.97 -2.16 -8.09
N MET A 156 -16.67 -2.97 -8.88
CA MET A 156 -16.04 -3.73 -9.97
C MET A 156 -15.53 -2.81 -11.08
N GLU A 157 -16.30 -1.79 -11.46
CA GLU A 157 -15.88 -0.78 -12.43
C GLU A 157 -14.65 -0.01 -11.93
N ALA A 158 -14.68 0.47 -10.70
CA ALA A 158 -13.53 1.16 -10.10
C ALA A 158 -12.26 0.28 -10.03
N LEU A 159 -12.41 -1.01 -9.73
CA LEU A 159 -11.29 -1.96 -9.74
C LEU A 159 -10.75 -2.23 -11.16
N ALA A 160 -11.62 -2.30 -12.15
CA ALA A 160 -11.22 -2.47 -13.56
C ALA A 160 -10.45 -1.23 -14.07
N ASP A 161 -10.93 -0.03 -13.77
CA ASP A 161 -10.26 1.22 -14.12
C ASP A 161 -8.91 1.34 -13.39
N TYR A 162 -8.88 1.05 -12.10
CA TYR A 162 -7.63 0.98 -11.34
C TYR A 162 -6.62 0.03 -12.00
N ALA A 163 -7.03 -1.20 -12.28
CA ALA A 163 -6.13 -2.19 -12.88
C ALA A 163 -5.59 -1.73 -14.24
N LYS A 164 -6.46 -1.14 -15.09
CA LYS A 164 -6.08 -0.60 -16.39
C LYS A 164 -5.05 0.53 -16.28
N ILE A 165 -5.28 1.49 -15.37
CA ILE A 165 -4.36 2.61 -15.16
C ILE A 165 -3.02 2.12 -14.66
N VAL A 166 -3.01 1.21 -13.67
CA VAL A 166 -1.77 0.69 -13.08
C VAL A 166 -0.96 -0.12 -14.09
N GLN A 167 -1.62 -1.02 -14.85
CA GLN A 167 -0.94 -1.86 -15.84
C GLN A 167 -0.37 -1.07 -17.02
N ASN A 168 -0.92 0.10 -17.32
CA ASN A 168 -0.40 1.00 -18.36
C ASN A 168 0.85 1.79 -17.91
N ASN A 169 1.15 1.81 -16.62
CA ASN A 169 2.30 2.52 -16.05
C ASN A 169 3.50 1.61 -15.71
N ASN A 170 3.48 0.34 -16.15
CA ASN A 170 4.51 -0.71 -15.94
C ASN A 170 4.71 -1.09 -14.47
#